data_3a7f4c65a6472a2ab5181361bc983251
#
_entry.id   3a7f4c65a6472a2ab5181361bc983251
#
_cell.length_a   1.000
_cell.length_b   1.000
_cell.length_c   1.000
_cell.angle_alpha   90.00
_cell.angle_beta   90.00
_cell.angle_gamma   90.00
#
_symmetry.space_group_name_H-M   'P 1'
#
loop_
_entity.id
_entity.type
_entity.pdbx_description
1 polymer ?
#
loop_
_entity_poly.entity_id
_entity_poly.type
_entity_poly.pdbx_seq_one_letter_code
_entity_poly.pdbx_strand_id
1 'polypeptide(L)'
;MKIQAILSAALVASSEAFVSHNNQIPQTSTQLRAEIGETGVAFENVAREWRCKYSPGESGGPGDSESLKACQSLLDEYLPKLKALPGAQVTRQVCGGCLDFKVSITQPLEEHGAWAEANYEPLETEFMEKLKGIEGTSVHETQEITFEAL
;
A
#
# COMPACT_ATOMS: atom_id res chain seq x y z
N MET A 1 63.76 -22.61 43.96
CA MET A 1 63.01 -21.36 44.14
C MET A 1 61.54 -21.64 43.82
N LYS A 2 60.68 -21.15 44.61
CA LYS A 2 59.33 -21.64 44.94
C LYS A 2 58.35 -21.75 43.79
N ILE A 3 57.75 -22.95 43.67
CA ILE A 3 56.62 -23.27 42.84
C ILE A 3 55.37 -23.10 43.70
N GLN A 4 54.43 -22.27 43.30
CA GLN A 4 53.11 -22.25 43.91
C GLN A 4 52.09 -22.73 42.89
N ALA A 5 51.46 -23.85 43.23
CA ALA A 5 50.27 -24.38 42.55
C ALA A 5 49.03 -23.60 42.97
N ILE A 6 48.23 -23.16 42.03
CA ILE A 6 46.91 -22.60 42.31
C ILE A 6 45.86 -23.56 41.78
N LEU A 7 45.02 -24.01 42.72
CA LEU A 7 43.86 -24.88 42.51
C LEU A 7 42.78 -24.13 41.70
N SER A 8 42.35 -24.70 40.59
CA SER A 8 41.15 -24.22 39.87
C SER A 8 39.93 -24.94 40.39
N ALA A 9 39.03 -24.22 41.03
CA ALA A 9 37.69 -24.70 41.37
C ALA A 9 36.78 -24.53 40.16
N ALA A 10 36.25 -25.63 39.61
CA ALA A 10 35.24 -25.64 38.60
C ALA A 10 33.86 -25.28 39.20
N LEU A 11 33.34 -24.14 38.82
CA LEU A 11 31.96 -23.72 39.14
C LEU A 11 31.02 -24.25 38.05
N VAL A 12 30.25 -25.29 38.40
CA VAL A 12 29.16 -25.80 37.53
C VAL A 12 27.98 -24.86 37.72
N ALA A 13 27.75 -24.02 36.72
CA ALA A 13 26.53 -23.20 36.63
C ALA A 13 25.43 -24.00 35.95
N SER A 14 24.43 -24.41 36.75
CA SER A 14 23.17 -24.97 36.26
C SER A 14 22.38 -23.87 35.56
N SER A 15 22.24 -23.93 34.23
CA SER A 15 21.36 -23.08 33.51
C SER A 15 19.93 -23.59 33.62
N GLU A 16 19.16 -23.00 34.53
CA GLU A 16 17.71 -23.17 34.51
C GLU A 16 17.15 -22.42 33.25
N ALA A 17 16.60 -23.20 32.32
CA ALA A 17 15.91 -22.68 31.17
C ALA A 17 14.62 -21.97 31.64
N PHE A 18 14.64 -20.65 31.62
CA PHE A 18 13.46 -19.83 31.83
C PHE A 18 12.55 -19.99 30.60
N VAL A 19 11.53 -20.87 30.71
CA VAL A 19 10.48 -20.97 29.69
C VAL A 19 9.61 -19.73 29.83
N SER A 20 9.90 -18.71 29.05
CA SER A 20 9.03 -17.55 28.89
C SER A 20 7.77 -18.00 28.14
N HIS A 21 6.69 -18.22 28.88
CA HIS A 21 5.37 -18.34 28.28
C HIS A 21 4.99 -16.97 27.75
N ASN A 22 5.25 -16.78 26.46
CA ASN A 22 4.79 -15.63 25.72
C ASN A 22 3.27 -15.76 25.57
N ASN A 23 2.54 -15.24 26.56
CA ASN A 23 1.10 -15.10 26.50
C ASN A 23 0.79 -13.98 25.49
N GLN A 24 0.88 -14.31 24.19
CA GLN A 24 0.34 -13.46 23.16
C GLN A 24 -1.17 -13.42 23.34
N ILE A 25 -1.63 -12.42 24.06
CA ILE A 25 -3.02 -11.98 23.98
C ILE A 25 -3.24 -11.65 22.50
N PRO A 26 -4.16 -12.32 21.79
CA PRO A 26 -4.49 -11.91 20.45
C PRO A 26 -5.00 -10.47 20.56
N GLN A 27 -4.22 -9.51 20.03
CA GLN A 27 -4.72 -8.15 19.82
C GLN A 27 -5.74 -8.28 18.70
N THR A 28 -6.99 -8.48 19.06
CA THR A 28 -8.13 -8.21 18.19
C THR A 28 -8.10 -6.70 17.95
N SER A 29 -7.38 -6.28 16.92
CA SER A 29 -7.56 -4.94 16.38
C SER A 29 -9.01 -4.89 15.90
N THR A 30 -9.87 -4.21 16.68
CA THR A 30 -11.23 -3.93 16.22
C THR A 30 -11.09 -2.96 15.08
N GLN A 31 -11.05 -3.49 13.84
CA GLN A 31 -11.00 -2.67 12.65
C GLN A 31 -12.29 -1.83 12.61
N LEU A 32 -12.15 -0.54 12.37
CA LEU A 32 -13.29 0.35 12.24
C LEU A 32 -14.13 -0.07 11.03
N ARG A 33 -15.45 -0.09 11.22
CA ARG A 33 -16.41 -0.39 10.17
C ARG A 33 -17.38 0.78 10.03
N ALA A 34 -17.60 1.22 8.82
CA ALA A 34 -18.57 2.27 8.48
C ALA A 34 -19.69 1.71 7.59
N GLU A 35 -20.73 2.49 7.41
CA GLU A 35 -21.84 2.18 6.53
C GLU A 35 -22.23 3.43 5.73
N ILE A 36 -22.63 3.25 4.48
CA ILE A 36 -23.15 4.34 3.65
C ILE A 36 -24.60 4.63 4.05
N GLY A 37 -24.78 5.61 4.95
CA GLY A 37 -26.10 5.97 5.47
C GLY A 37 -26.84 4.76 6.07
N GLU A 38 -28.08 4.56 5.72
CA GLU A 38 -28.94 3.44 6.17
C GLU A 38 -29.13 2.39 5.04
N THR A 39 -28.10 2.21 4.17
CA THR A 39 -28.24 1.36 2.98
C THR A 39 -27.90 -0.10 3.21
N GLY A 40 -27.30 -0.44 4.35
CA GLY A 40 -26.74 -1.77 4.62
C GLY A 40 -25.40 -2.02 3.91
N VAL A 41 -24.86 -1.04 3.17
CA VAL A 41 -23.54 -1.13 2.50
C VAL A 41 -22.49 -0.75 3.52
N ALA A 42 -21.96 -1.76 4.19
CA ALA A 42 -20.91 -1.59 5.19
C ALA A 42 -19.54 -1.88 4.58
N PHE A 43 -18.49 -1.24 5.11
CA PHE A 43 -17.11 -1.37 4.63
C PHE A 43 -16.10 -1.08 5.74
N GLU A 44 -14.92 -1.66 5.60
CA GLU A 44 -13.79 -1.48 6.52
C GLU A 44 -12.62 -0.77 5.84
N ASN A 45 -12.62 -0.73 4.51
CA ASN A 45 -11.55 -0.13 3.73
C ASN A 45 -12.09 0.87 2.72
N VAL A 46 -11.27 1.84 2.39
CA VAL A 46 -11.52 2.83 1.34
C VAL A 46 -10.33 2.86 0.40
N ALA A 47 -10.60 2.94 -0.89
CA ALA A 47 -9.61 3.09 -1.93
C ALA A 47 -9.63 4.51 -2.49
N ARG A 48 -8.47 5.18 -2.49
CA ARG A 48 -8.24 6.34 -3.34
C ARG A 48 -7.79 5.85 -4.70
N GLU A 49 -8.54 6.14 -5.77
CA GLU A 49 -8.26 5.72 -7.14
C GLU A 49 -7.83 6.92 -7.99
N TRP A 50 -6.72 6.75 -8.70
CA TRP A 50 -6.23 7.67 -9.72
C TRP A 50 -6.31 6.99 -11.07
N ARG A 51 -6.89 7.65 -12.05
CA ARG A 51 -7.11 7.03 -13.36
C ARG A 51 -6.91 8.00 -14.52
N CYS A 52 -6.60 7.42 -15.69
CA CYS A 52 -6.64 8.11 -16.96
C CYS A 52 -7.01 7.14 -18.08
N LYS A 53 -7.40 7.70 -19.24
CA LYS A 53 -7.38 7.00 -20.51
C LYS A 53 -5.97 7.09 -21.09
N TYR A 54 -5.46 5.99 -21.64
CA TYR A 54 -4.24 5.98 -22.44
C TYR A 54 -4.57 5.79 -23.94
N SER A 55 -3.67 6.17 -24.83
CA SER A 55 -3.83 5.93 -26.28
C SER A 55 -3.40 4.52 -26.63
N PRO A 56 -4.07 3.87 -27.58
CA PRO A 56 -3.61 2.59 -28.12
C PRO A 56 -2.26 2.77 -28.84
N GLY A 57 -1.51 1.68 -28.98
CA GLY A 57 -0.34 1.64 -29.84
C GLY A 57 -0.68 1.57 -31.33
N GLU A 58 0.35 1.45 -32.17
CA GLU A 58 0.19 1.35 -33.63
C GLU A 58 -0.60 0.10 -34.05
N SER A 59 -0.54 -0.97 -33.24
CA SER A 59 -1.34 -2.19 -33.41
C SER A 59 -2.83 -2.00 -33.13
N GLY A 60 -3.23 -0.84 -32.63
CA GLY A 60 -4.60 -0.54 -32.20
C GLY A 60 -4.97 -1.06 -30.81
N GLY A 61 -4.03 -1.65 -30.09
CA GLY A 61 -4.21 -2.25 -28.78
C GLY A 61 -3.26 -1.69 -27.70
N PRO A 62 -3.28 -2.27 -26.48
CA PRO A 62 -2.42 -1.82 -25.38
C PRO A 62 -0.97 -2.30 -25.51
N GLY A 63 -0.68 -3.32 -26.32
CA GLY A 63 0.58 -4.05 -26.31
C GLY A 63 1.81 -3.23 -26.65
N ASP A 64 1.67 -2.24 -27.50
CA ASP A 64 2.71 -1.32 -27.96
C ASP A 64 2.41 0.15 -27.65
N SER A 65 1.47 0.41 -26.73
CA SER A 65 1.10 1.77 -26.31
C SER A 65 2.23 2.45 -25.53
N GLU A 66 2.77 3.53 -26.08
CA GLU A 66 3.81 4.34 -25.43
C GLU A 66 3.26 5.08 -24.20
N SER A 67 2.02 5.60 -24.28
CA SER A 67 1.38 6.26 -23.13
C SER A 67 1.14 5.29 -21.96
N LEU A 68 0.76 4.03 -22.24
CA LEU A 68 0.62 3.03 -21.19
C LEU A 68 1.97 2.68 -20.54
N LYS A 69 3.04 2.55 -21.34
CA LYS A 69 4.40 2.34 -20.82
C LYS A 69 4.84 3.51 -19.92
N ALA A 70 4.55 4.74 -20.34
CA ALA A 70 4.86 5.93 -19.55
C ALA A 70 4.06 5.98 -18.24
N CYS A 71 2.76 5.64 -18.27
CA CYS A 71 1.93 5.51 -17.06
C CYS A 71 2.50 4.46 -16.09
N GLN A 72 2.96 3.32 -16.61
CA GLN A 72 3.58 2.29 -15.78
C GLN A 72 4.89 2.79 -15.16
N SER A 73 5.74 3.45 -15.92
CA SER A 73 7.00 3.99 -15.43
C SER A 73 6.78 5.04 -14.34
N LEU A 74 5.76 5.88 -14.48
CA LEU A 74 5.36 6.83 -13.45
C LEU A 74 4.90 6.11 -12.17
N LEU A 75 4.09 5.06 -12.30
CA LEU A 75 3.68 4.26 -11.15
C LEU A 75 4.88 3.63 -10.45
N ASP A 76 5.83 3.07 -11.18
CA ASP A 76 7.03 2.44 -10.62
C ASP A 76 7.87 3.44 -9.82
N GLU A 77 7.96 4.70 -10.27
CA GLU A 77 8.62 5.79 -9.52
C GLU A 77 7.93 6.07 -8.17
N TYR A 78 6.59 6.07 -8.15
CA TYR A 78 5.81 6.42 -6.96
C TYR A 78 5.50 5.22 -6.04
N LEU A 79 5.59 4.00 -6.55
CA LEU A 79 5.18 2.79 -5.82
C LEU A 79 5.83 2.64 -4.43
N PRO A 80 7.13 2.94 -4.23
CA PRO A 80 7.72 2.88 -2.90
C PRO A 80 7.08 3.87 -1.91
N LYS A 81 6.76 5.09 -2.37
CA LYS A 81 6.12 6.13 -1.56
C LYS A 81 4.68 5.73 -1.20
N LEU A 82 3.92 5.19 -2.16
CA LEU A 82 2.55 4.74 -1.96
C LEU A 82 2.47 3.57 -1.00
N LYS A 83 3.39 2.61 -1.11
CA LYS A 83 3.48 1.47 -0.19
C LYS A 83 3.94 1.85 1.22
N ALA A 84 4.55 3.01 1.39
CA ALA A 84 4.96 3.52 2.69
C ALA A 84 3.80 4.20 3.46
N LEU A 85 2.67 4.47 2.82
CA LEU A 85 1.47 4.96 3.50
C LEU A 85 0.97 3.89 4.49
N PRO A 86 0.55 4.27 5.69
CA PRO A 86 0.07 3.32 6.70
C PRO A 86 -1.07 2.44 6.17
N GLY A 87 -0.95 1.11 6.33
CA GLY A 87 -1.97 0.15 5.93
C GLY A 87 -2.24 0.05 4.42
N ALA A 88 -1.48 0.75 3.57
CA ALA A 88 -1.79 0.84 2.14
C ALA A 88 -1.53 -0.47 1.37
N GLN A 89 -2.52 -0.87 0.61
CA GLN A 89 -2.42 -1.86 -0.46
C GLN A 89 -2.54 -1.15 -1.79
N VAL A 90 -1.50 -1.23 -2.63
CA VAL A 90 -1.48 -0.56 -3.93
C VAL A 90 -1.75 -1.59 -5.02
N THR A 91 -2.76 -1.33 -5.84
CA THR A 91 -3.11 -2.16 -6.98
C THR A 91 -3.13 -1.33 -8.27
N ARG A 92 -2.80 -1.97 -9.39
CA ARG A 92 -2.92 -1.42 -10.73
C ARG A 92 -3.94 -2.22 -11.52
N GLN A 93 -4.80 -1.52 -12.25
CA GLN A 93 -5.76 -2.11 -13.16
C GLN A 93 -5.58 -1.50 -14.56
N VAL A 94 -5.59 -2.34 -15.58
CA VAL A 94 -5.48 -1.91 -16.99
C VAL A 94 -6.60 -2.58 -17.77
N CYS A 95 -7.43 -1.77 -18.40
CA CYS A 95 -8.45 -2.27 -19.31
C CYS A 95 -7.96 -2.08 -20.76
N GLY A 96 -7.71 -3.18 -21.46
CA GLY A 96 -7.27 -3.15 -22.85
C GLY A 96 -8.36 -2.66 -23.80
N GLY A 97 -9.63 -3.02 -23.58
CA GLY A 97 -10.75 -2.62 -24.45
C GLY A 97 -11.23 -1.20 -24.21
N CYS A 98 -11.23 -0.74 -22.96
CA CYS A 98 -11.65 0.61 -22.61
C CYS A 98 -10.48 1.60 -22.48
N LEU A 99 -9.24 1.14 -22.67
CA LEU A 99 -8.01 1.94 -22.62
C LEU A 99 -7.86 2.71 -21.28
N ASP A 100 -8.26 2.09 -20.16
CA ASP A 100 -8.13 2.66 -18.82
C ASP A 100 -6.85 2.17 -18.14
N PHE A 101 -6.14 3.10 -17.54
CA PHE A 101 -5.09 2.86 -16.55
C PHE A 101 -5.54 3.40 -15.20
N LYS A 102 -5.48 2.57 -14.16
CA LYS A 102 -5.91 2.91 -12.81
C LYS A 102 -4.90 2.46 -11.78
N VAL A 103 -4.72 3.28 -10.77
CA VAL A 103 -3.97 2.98 -9.55
C VAL A 103 -4.91 3.15 -8.37
N SER A 104 -5.09 2.12 -7.57
CA SER A 104 -5.92 2.18 -6.36
C SER A 104 -5.05 1.98 -5.14
N ILE A 105 -5.16 2.89 -4.18
CA ILE A 105 -4.50 2.87 -2.88
C ILE A 105 -5.57 2.59 -1.85
N THR A 106 -5.67 1.33 -1.42
CA THR A 106 -6.66 0.87 -0.45
C THR A 106 -6.07 0.89 0.94
N GLN A 107 -6.77 1.50 1.89
CA GLN A 107 -6.37 1.61 3.29
C GLN A 107 -7.55 1.30 4.22
N PRO A 108 -7.31 0.84 5.47
CA PRO A 108 -8.34 0.85 6.50
C PRO A 108 -8.89 2.25 6.73
N LEU A 109 -10.11 2.35 7.25
CA LEU A 109 -10.84 3.62 7.41
C LEU A 109 -10.06 4.71 8.16
N GLU A 110 -9.36 4.34 9.24
CA GLU A 110 -8.63 5.31 10.08
C GLU A 110 -7.46 5.94 9.33
N GLU A 111 -6.65 5.10 8.69
CA GLU A 111 -5.47 5.52 7.94
C GLU A 111 -5.87 6.31 6.68
N HIS A 112 -6.94 5.87 6.02
CA HIS A 112 -7.49 6.60 4.87
C HIS A 112 -8.00 7.98 5.30
N GLY A 113 -8.75 8.06 6.42
CA GLY A 113 -9.27 9.31 6.96
C GLY A 113 -8.16 10.32 7.27
N ALA A 114 -7.07 9.87 7.88
CA ALA A 114 -5.92 10.72 8.16
C ALA A 114 -5.25 11.25 6.88
N TRP A 115 -5.16 10.43 5.83
CA TRP A 115 -4.63 10.87 4.54
C TRP A 115 -5.59 11.80 3.80
N ALA A 116 -6.90 11.55 3.89
CA ALA A 116 -7.94 12.44 3.33
C ALA A 116 -7.95 13.82 4.00
N GLU A 117 -7.76 13.90 5.33
CA GLU A 117 -7.61 15.17 6.05
C GLU A 117 -6.42 16.00 5.57
N ALA A 118 -5.36 15.33 5.12
CA ALA A 118 -4.22 15.97 4.47
C ALA A 118 -4.46 16.26 2.97
N ASN A 119 -5.70 16.11 2.47
CA ASN A 119 -6.08 16.25 1.05
C ASN A 119 -5.26 15.38 0.10
N TYR A 120 -4.83 14.21 0.55
CA TYR A 120 -3.98 13.25 -0.18
C TYR A 120 -2.61 13.79 -0.59
N GLU A 121 -2.22 14.93 -0.02
CA GLU A 121 -0.97 15.62 -0.34
C GLU A 121 0.27 14.97 0.32
N PRO A 122 1.46 15.15 -0.28
CA PRO A 122 1.70 15.75 -1.62
C PRO A 122 1.57 14.75 -2.77
N LEU A 123 1.33 13.46 -2.48
CA LEU A 123 1.47 12.36 -3.44
C LEU A 123 0.46 12.44 -4.59
N GLU A 124 -0.79 12.80 -4.29
CA GLU A 124 -1.82 12.89 -5.33
C GLU A 124 -1.52 14.01 -6.32
N THR A 125 -1.24 15.21 -5.83
CA THR A 125 -0.95 16.35 -6.70
C THR A 125 0.27 16.07 -7.58
N GLU A 126 1.38 15.61 -6.98
CA GLU A 126 2.60 15.29 -7.73
C GLU A 126 2.36 14.21 -8.81
N PHE A 127 1.68 13.12 -8.44
CA PHE A 127 1.40 12.02 -9.36
C PHE A 127 0.47 12.47 -10.50
N MET A 128 -0.64 13.15 -10.16
CA MET A 128 -1.64 13.57 -11.14
C MET A 128 -1.13 14.65 -12.09
N GLU A 129 -0.26 15.54 -11.64
CA GLU A 129 0.39 16.51 -12.53
C GLU A 129 1.31 15.83 -13.55
N LYS A 130 2.12 14.87 -13.10
CA LYS A 130 2.98 14.08 -14.00
C LYS A 130 2.14 13.21 -14.94
N LEU A 131 1.05 12.59 -14.45
CA LEU A 131 0.16 11.78 -15.28
C LEU A 131 -0.48 12.60 -16.40
N LYS A 132 -0.93 13.82 -16.10
CA LYS A 132 -1.46 14.77 -17.11
C LYS A 132 -0.42 15.22 -18.12
N GLY A 133 0.86 15.20 -17.74
CA GLY A 133 1.97 15.53 -18.63
C GLY A 133 2.37 14.42 -19.60
N ILE A 134 1.84 13.20 -19.45
CA ILE A 134 2.13 12.09 -20.37
C ILE A 134 1.34 12.28 -21.67
N GLU A 135 2.06 12.38 -22.79
CA GLU A 135 1.45 12.47 -24.10
C GLU A 135 0.59 11.23 -24.41
N GLY A 136 -0.59 11.42 -24.96
CA GLY A 136 -1.52 10.35 -25.28
C GLY A 136 -2.38 9.90 -24.10
N THR A 137 -2.33 10.60 -22.95
CA THR A 137 -3.29 10.39 -21.85
C THR A 137 -4.42 11.42 -21.88
N SER A 138 -5.57 11.06 -21.33
CA SER A 138 -6.76 11.91 -21.26
C SER A 138 -7.67 11.46 -20.12
N VAL A 139 -8.76 12.20 -19.85
CA VAL A 139 -9.78 11.84 -18.84
C VAL A 139 -9.12 11.46 -17.50
N HIS A 140 -8.39 12.44 -16.94
CA HIS A 140 -7.72 12.27 -15.66
C HIS A 140 -8.72 12.50 -14.52
N GLU A 141 -8.89 11.51 -13.67
CA GLU A 141 -9.85 11.55 -12.56
C GLU A 141 -9.26 10.98 -11.29
N THR A 142 -9.76 11.45 -10.16
CA THR A 142 -9.54 10.85 -8.85
C THR A 142 -10.89 10.46 -8.26
N GLN A 143 -10.97 9.30 -7.62
CA GLN A 143 -12.19 8.77 -7.01
C GLN A 143 -11.90 8.25 -5.61
N GLU A 144 -12.93 8.26 -4.78
CA GLU A 144 -12.92 7.60 -3.49
C GLU A 144 -13.99 6.50 -3.52
N ILE A 145 -13.57 5.27 -3.23
CA ILE A 145 -14.39 4.08 -3.43
C ILE A 145 -14.35 3.25 -2.17
N THR A 146 -15.51 2.89 -1.62
CA THR A 146 -15.56 1.89 -0.55
C THR A 146 -15.09 0.54 -1.07
N PHE A 147 -14.29 -0.15 -0.29
CA PHE A 147 -13.71 -1.43 -0.68
C PHE A 147 -13.96 -2.49 0.39
N GLU A 148 -14.65 -3.55 0.01
CA GLU A 148 -14.96 -4.68 0.89
C GLU A 148 -14.74 -5.99 0.14
N ALA A 149 -14.01 -6.92 0.75
CA ALA A 149 -13.90 -8.29 0.28
C ALA A 149 -15.08 -9.12 0.87
N LEU A 150 -15.93 -9.66 0.04
CA LEU A 150 -17.13 -10.42 0.41
C LEU A 150 -16.87 -11.94 0.42
#